data_ec9daaf6e338652576da5bad7949bf15
#
_entry.id   ec9daaf6e338652576da5bad7949bf15
#
_cell.length_a   1.000
_cell.length_b   1.000
_cell.length_c   1.000
_cell.angle_alpha   90.00
_cell.angle_beta   90.00
_cell.angle_gamma   90.00
#
_symmetry.space_group_name_H-M   'P 1'
#
loop_
_entity.id
_entity.type
_entity.pdbx_description
1 polymer ?
#
loop_
_entity_poly.entity_id
_entity_poly.type
_entity_poly.pdbx_seq_one_letter_code
_entity_poly.pdbx_strand_id
1 'polypeptide(L)'
;MPLLSFDSLSSQLPTSWKSSVVGQVGPARIKVLRMDEQAHAEESHDYNEALLVTHGCLRLGIAGREVTVSAGQMYLVEAGLPHAVLPGSHGTLVIIDV
;
A
#
# COMPACT_ATOMS: atom_id res chain seq x y z
N MET A 1 -3.49 -22.37 -10.08
CA MET A 1 -4.42 -21.27 -10.39
C MET A 1 -4.27 -20.15 -9.40
N PRO A 2 -3.92 -18.89 -9.83
CA PRO A 2 -3.65 -17.82 -8.88
C PRO A 2 -4.93 -17.16 -8.36
N LEU A 3 -5.44 -17.69 -7.27
CA LEU A 3 -6.41 -16.97 -6.45
C LEU A 3 -5.65 -16.29 -5.34
N LEU A 4 -5.70 -14.96 -5.30
CA LEU A 4 -4.94 -14.16 -4.35
C LEU A 4 -5.81 -13.79 -3.15
N SER A 5 -5.46 -14.31 -1.98
CA SER A 5 -6.09 -13.95 -0.72
C SER A 5 -5.13 -13.02 0.03
N PHE A 6 -5.35 -11.72 -0.08
CA PHE A 6 -4.36 -10.73 0.33
C PHE A 6 -4.05 -10.77 1.83
N ASP A 7 -5.05 -10.99 2.68
CA ASP A 7 -4.80 -11.03 4.12
C ASP A 7 -3.97 -12.26 4.50
N SER A 8 -4.21 -13.40 3.85
CA SER A 8 -3.37 -14.58 4.02
C SER A 8 -1.95 -14.34 3.54
N LEU A 9 -1.80 -13.75 2.35
CA LEU A 9 -0.47 -13.44 1.79
C LEU A 9 0.28 -12.47 2.70
N SER A 10 -0.38 -11.43 3.19
CA SER A 10 0.21 -10.46 4.10
C SER A 10 0.73 -11.13 5.38
N SER A 11 -0.08 -12.00 5.99
CA SER A 11 0.30 -12.65 7.25
C SER A 11 1.47 -13.62 7.09
N GLN A 12 1.72 -14.11 5.88
CA GLN A 12 2.81 -15.03 5.59
C GLN A 12 4.12 -14.32 5.21
N LEU A 13 4.11 -13.01 5.03
CA LEU A 13 5.31 -12.27 4.70
C LEU A 13 6.28 -12.28 5.90
N PRO A 14 7.57 -12.54 5.65
CA PRO A 14 8.55 -12.62 6.74
C PRO A 14 8.85 -11.28 7.39
N THR A 15 8.66 -10.18 6.65
CA THR A 15 9.04 -8.84 7.11
C THR A 15 7.93 -7.86 6.80
N SER A 16 7.52 -7.05 7.79
CA SER A 16 6.60 -5.93 7.60
C SER A 16 7.23 -4.85 6.72
N TRP A 17 6.41 -4.11 5.99
CA TRP A 17 6.79 -2.99 5.13
C TRP A 17 7.65 -3.36 3.93
N LYS A 18 7.92 -4.62 3.72
CA LYS A 18 8.61 -5.11 2.53
C LYS A 18 7.57 -5.77 1.63
N SER A 19 7.26 -5.14 0.51
CA SER A 19 6.28 -5.64 -0.43
C SER A 19 6.79 -6.85 -1.20
N SER A 20 5.85 -7.71 -1.59
CA SER A 20 6.10 -8.86 -2.45
C SER A 20 5.18 -8.77 -3.66
N VAL A 21 5.74 -8.96 -4.84
CA VAL A 21 4.95 -9.01 -6.09
C VAL A 21 4.23 -10.35 -6.12
N VAL A 22 2.90 -10.30 -6.16
CA VAL A 22 2.06 -11.51 -6.16
C VAL A 22 1.31 -11.71 -7.47
N GLY A 23 1.34 -10.74 -8.36
CA GLY A 23 0.69 -10.83 -9.66
C GLY A 23 1.06 -9.66 -10.57
N GLN A 24 0.64 -9.77 -11.83
CA GLN A 24 0.93 -8.76 -12.84
C GLN A 24 -0.19 -8.70 -13.86
N VAL A 25 -0.56 -7.49 -14.26
CA VAL A 25 -1.54 -7.25 -15.33
C VAL A 25 -0.91 -6.26 -16.30
N GLY A 26 -0.51 -6.75 -17.49
CA GLY A 26 0.28 -5.92 -18.41
C GLY A 26 1.56 -5.44 -17.73
N PRO A 27 1.89 -4.14 -17.80
CA PRO A 27 3.04 -3.59 -17.10
C PRO A 27 2.78 -3.37 -15.60
N ALA A 28 1.52 -3.46 -15.16
CA ALA A 28 1.16 -3.19 -13.77
C ALA A 28 1.48 -4.40 -12.89
N ARG A 29 2.13 -4.14 -11.76
CA ARG A 29 2.45 -5.16 -10.76
C ARG A 29 1.50 -5.03 -9.59
N ILE A 30 1.06 -6.17 -9.08
CA ILE A 30 0.24 -6.26 -7.88
C ILE A 30 1.15 -6.72 -6.75
N LYS A 31 1.28 -5.89 -5.72
CA LYS A 31 2.14 -6.16 -4.57
C LYS A 31 1.31 -6.19 -3.30
N VAL A 32 1.75 -6.96 -2.33
CA VAL A 32 1.15 -6.98 -1.00
C VAL A 32 2.22 -6.71 0.04
N LEU A 33 1.86 -5.98 1.09
CA LEU A 33 2.71 -5.81 2.26
C LEU A 33 1.87 -5.78 3.54
N ARG A 34 2.51 -6.11 4.64
CA ARG A 34 1.93 -5.97 5.98
C ARG A 34 2.42 -4.67 6.60
N MET A 35 1.47 -3.84 7.03
CA MET A 35 1.74 -2.61 7.75
C MET A 35 1.90 -2.91 9.24
N ASP A 36 2.84 -2.23 9.89
CA ASP A 36 3.22 -2.50 11.28
C ASP A 36 3.51 -1.20 12.02
N GLU A 37 2.59 -0.25 11.95
CA GLU A 37 2.53 1.00 12.70
C GLU A 37 3.72 1.97 12.50
N GLN A 38 4.72 1.60 11.74
CA GLN A 38 5.88 2.44 11.46
C GLN A 38 5.54 3.59 10.53
N ALA A 39 6.29 4.67 10.67
CA ALA A 39 6.23 5.79 9.73
C ALA A 39 7.28 5.60 8.62
N HIS A 40 6.96 6.13 7.44
CA HIS A 40 7.89 6.19 6.33
C HIS A 40 7.96 7.60 5.77
N ALA A 41 9.17 8.03 5.44
CA ALA A 41 9.43 9.39 4.97
C ALA A 41 8.70 9.69 3.66
N GLU A 42 8.45 10.96 3.42
CA GLU A 42 7.81 11.44 2.20
C GLU A 42 8.60 11.02 0.97
N GLU A 43 7.89 10.54 -0.03
CA GLU A 43 8.43 10.19 -1.34
C GLU A 43 7.45 10.59 -2.44
N SER A 44 7.94 10.62 -3.67
CA SER A 44 7.09 10.82 -4.84
C SER A 44 7.64 9.98 -5.99
N HIS A 45 6.76 9.65 -6.93
CA HIS A 45 7.10 8.81 -8.08
C HIS A 45 6.65 9.48 -9.38
N ASP A 46 7.25 9.09 -10.49
CA ASP A 46 6.86 9.58 -11.82
C ASP A 46 5.76 8.72 -12.47
N TYR A 47 5.08 7.90 -11.67
CA TYR A 47 3.98 7.05 -12.08
C TYR A 47 2.86 7.11 -11.03
N ASN A 48 1.64 6.74 -11.42
CA ASN A 48 0.53 6.60 -10.49
C ASN A 48 0.68 5.33 -9.66
N GLU A 49 0.30 5.40 -8.40
CA GLU A 49 0.36 4.27 -7.48
C GLU A 49 -1.00 4.11 -6.80
N ALA A 50 -1.60 2.93 -6.94
CA ALA A 50 -2.85 2.62 -6.27
C ALA A 50 -2.55 1.93 -4.94
N LEU A 51 -3.11 2.46 -3.86
CA LEU A 51 -2.94 1.96 -2.49
C LEU A 51 -4.31 1.47 -1.99
N LEU A 52 -4.51 0.16 -2.00
CA LEU A 52 -5.74 -0.49 -1.59
C LEU A 52 -5.54 -1.15 -0.22
N VAL A 53 -6.37 -0.80 0.75
CA VAL A 53 -6.35 -1.45 2.05
C VAL A 53 -7.41 -2.54 2.08
N THR A 54 -7.03 -3.76 2.41
CA THR A 54 -7.95 -4.89 2.56
C THR A 54 -8.22 -5.23 4.02
N HIS A 55 -7.33 -4.84 4.93
CA HIS A 55 -7.49 -5.04 6.37
C HIS A 55 -6.77 -3.93 7.11
N GLY A 56 -7.36 -3.41 8.17
CA GLY A 56 -6.79 -2.34 8.98
C GLY A 56 -6.94 -0.97 8.34
N CYS A 57 -5.93 -0.13 8.44
CA CYS A 57 -5.96 1.20 7.86
C CYS A 57 -4.56 1.69 7.51
N LEU A 58 -4.50 2.52 6.48
CA LEU A 58 -3.30 3.25 6.06
C LEU A 58 -3.53 4.72 6.34
N ARG A 59 -2.60 5.35 7.05
CA ARG A 59 -2.64 6.78 7.36
C ARG A 59 -1.60 7.47 6.51
N LEU A 60 -2.07 8.28 5.56
CA LEU A 60 -1.20 8.99 4.62
C LEU A 60 -1.09 10.46 4.99
N GLY A 61 0.11 11.00 4.88
CA GLY A 61 0.36 12.44 4.90
C GLY A 61 0.45 12.95 3.47
N ILE A 62 -0.48 13.80 3.06
CA ILE A 62 -0.55 14.35 1.71
C ILE A 62 -0.83 15.83 1.81
N ALA A 63 0.07 16.64 1.26
CA ALA A 63 -0.08 18.11 1.23
C ALA A 63 -0.41 18.72 2.61
N GLY A 64 0.26 18.22 3.65
CA GLY A 64 0.07 18.71 5.02
C GLY A 64 -1.20 18.21 5.69
N ARG A 65 -1.91 17.27 5.09
CA ARG A 65 -3.14 16.69 5.62
C ARG A 65 -2.96 15.18 5.86
N GLU A 66 -3.74 14.68 6.80
CA GLU A 66 -3.84 13.24 7.01
C GLU A 66 -5.04 12.70 6.24
N VAL A 67 -4.80 11.65 5.45
CA VAL A 67 -5.85 10.90 4.77
C VAL A 67 -5.81 9.48 5.30
N THR A 68 -6.93 9.00 5.84
CA THR A 68 -7.05 7.62 6.30
C THR A 68 -7.72 6.78 5.23
N VAL A 69 -7.03 5.72 4.81
CA VAL A 69 -7.55 4.73 3.87
C VAL A 69 -7.93 3.51 4.68
N SER A 70 -9.22 3.21 4.75
CA SER A 70 -9.74 2.09 5.53
C SER A 70 -9.94 0.86 4.65
N ALA A 71 -10.18 -0.30 5.28
CA ALA A 71 -10.42 -1.54 4.57
C ALA A 71 -11.52 -1.38 3.51
N GLY A 72 -11.24 -1.82 2.29
CA GLY A 72 -12.13 -1.68 1.15
C GLY A 72 -11.98 -0.37 0.38
N GLN A 73 -11.09 0.52 0.82
CA GLN A 73 -10.83 1.79 0.15
C GLN A 73 -9.49 1.77 -0.57
N MET A 74 -9.39 2.55 -1.63
CA MET A 74 -8.17 2.75 -2.40
C MET A 74 -7.88 4.25 -2.50
N TYR A 75 -6.62 4.62 -2.27
CA TYR A 75 -6.14 5.96 -2.62
C TYR A 75 -5.27 5.86 -3.86
N LEU A 76 -5.61 6.63 -4.88
CA LEU A 76 -4.78 6.71 -6.08
C LEU A 76 -3.83 7.89 -5.93
N VAL A 77 -2.57 7.58 -5.70
CA VAL A 77 -1.51 8.59 -5.63
C VAL A 77 -1.08 8.90 -7.05
N GLU A 78 -1.38 10.11 -7.51
CA GLU A 78 -1.00 10.52 -8.84
C GLU A 78 0.50 10.79 -8.93
N ALA A 79 1.04 10.62 -10.13
CA ALA A 79 2.46 10.86 -10.39
C ALA A 79 2.87 12.26 -9.93
N GLY A 80 4.02 12.34 -9.24
CA GLY A 80 4.56 13.58 -8.75
C GLY A 80 3.98 14.09 -7.43
N LEU A 81 2.96 13.42 -6.89
CA LEU A 81 2.36 13.83 -5.61
C LEU A 81 3.19 13.30 -4.44
N PRO A 82 3.78 14.19 -3.63
CA PRO A 82 4.50 13.75 -2.43
C PRO A 82 3.54 13.13 -1.41
N HIS A 83 3.93 12.01 -0.84
CA HIS A 83 3.13 11.29 0.14
C HIS A 83 4.03 10.60 1.16
N ALA A 84 3.55 10.47 2.38
CA ALA A 84 4.25 9.83 3.48
C ALA A 84 3.31 8.86 4.20
N VAL A 85 3.89 7.84 4.81
CA VAL A 85 3.14 6.96 5.70
C VAL A 85 3.30 7.48 7.13
N LEU A 86 2.18 7.75 7.76
CA LEU A 86 2.14 8.25 9.14
C LEU A 86 2.11 7.08 10.13
N PRO A 87 2.56 7.28 11.37
CA PRO A 87 2.49 6.25 12.40
C PRO A 87 1.06 5.75 12.63
N GLY A 88 0.93 4.47 12.97
CA GLY A 88 -0.36 3.87 13.27
C GLY A 88 -1.00 3.14 12.10
N SER A 89 -0.39 3.15 10.92
CA SER A 89 -0.85 2.34 9.79
C SER A 89 -0.63 0.86 10.12
N HIS A 90 -1.66 0.04 9.96
CA HIS A 90 -1.60 -1.38 10.28
C HIS A 90 -2.51 -2.19 9.38
N GLY A 91 -2.23 -3.47 9.26
CA GLY A 91 -3.03 -4.40 8.47
C GLY A 91 -2.40 -4.71 7.11
N THR A 92 -3.23 -4.88 6.10
CA THR A 92 -2.81 -5.35 4.77
C THR A 92 -2.98 -4.25 3.73
N LEU A 93 -1.90 -3.96 3.02
CA LEU A 93 -1.87 -3.00 1.93
C LEU A 93 -1.55 -3.70 0.61
N VAL A 94 -2.37 -3.47 -0.39
CA VAL A 94 -2.13 -3.91 -1.77
C VAL A 94 -1.72 -2.70 -2.58
N ILE A 95 -0.56 -2.80 -3.23
CA ILE A 95 -0.01 -1.72 -4.04
C ILE A 95 -0.04 -2.16 -5.51
N ILE A 96 -0.61 -1.32 -6.36
CA ILE A 96 -0.62 -1.56 -7.80
C ILE A 96 0.14 -0.41 -8.45
N ASP A 97 1.24 -0.73 -9.10
CA ASP A 97 2.08 0.24 -9.80
C ASP A 97 2.79 -0.38 -11.01
N VAL A 98 3.57 0.40 -11.67
CA VAL A 98 4.36 -0.04 -12.83
C VAL A 98 5.85 0.06 -12.59
#